data_5df888fca93ecc2934cff27b8c13d3e6
#
_entry.id   5df888fca93ecc2934cff27b8c13d3e6
#
_cell.length_a   1.000
_cell.length_b   1.000
_cell.length_c   1.000
_cell.angle_alpha   90.00
_cell.angle_beta   90.00
_cell.angle_gamma   90.00
#
_symmetry.space_group_name_H-M   'P 1'
#
loop_
_entity.id
_entity.type
_entity.pdbx_description
1 polymer ?
#
loop_
_entity_poly.entity_id
_entity_poly.type
_entity_poly.pdbx_seq_one_letter_code
_entity_poly.pdbx_strand_id
1 'polypeptide(L)'
;SLDYTGSYLTAMRDRLHNGLSAQLDNMRLNGHPDLRLPNTLSLSFKGLEANRILEEIGLEVAASAGAACHSGTVTLSHVLEAMQIPLEWAKGTLRFSTGRMTTPEQIETAIDVVTCAIKRLRA
;
A
#
# COMPACT_ATOMS: atom_id res chain seq x y z
N SER A 1 -18.94 14.90 -12.08
CA SER A 1 -18.62 15.87 -11.03
C SER A 1 -17.43 15.42 -10.22
N LEU A 2 -16.82 16.34 -9.51
CA LEU A 2 -15.68 16.03 -8.65
C LEU A 2 -16.08 15.06 -7.54
N ASP A 3 -17.27 15.22 -6.98
CA ASP A 3 -17.77 14.35 -5.92
C ASP A 3 -17.93 12.91 -6.40
N TYR A 4 -18.47 12.74 -7.59
CA TYR A 4 -18.62 11.41 -8.19
C TYR A 4 -17.26 10.75 -8.37
N THR A 5 -16.28 11.48 -8.91
CA THR A 5 -14.93 10.97 -9.11
C THR A 5 -14.28 10.58 -7.78
N GLY A 6 -14.43 11.44 -6.76
CA GLY A 6 -13.90 11.18 -5.44
C GLY A 6 -14.51 9.95 -4.80
N SER A 7 -15.84 9.79 -4.93
CA SER A 7 -16.54 8.61 -4.40
C SER A 7 -16.07 7.33 -5.09
N TYR A 8 -15.88 7.37 -6.40
CA TYR A 8 -15.38 6.22 -7.15
C TYR A 8 -13.97 5.83 -6.70
N LEU A 9 -13.07 6.80 -6.60
CA LEU A 9 -11.69 6.54 -6.16
C LEU A 9 -11.64 6.01 -4.73
N THR A 10 -12.49 6.53 -3.86
CA THR A 10 -12.61 6.02 -2.49
C THR A 10 -13.07 4.57 -2.48
N ALA A 11 -14.05 4.23 -3.30
CA ALA A 11 -14.54 2.86 -3.40
C ALA A 11 -13.43 1.90 -3.89
N MET A 12 -12.63 2.33 -4.87
CA MET A 12 -11.53 1.51 -5.38
C MET A 12 -10.45 1.33 -4.32
N ARG A 13 -10.12 2.39 -3.59
CA ARG A 13 -9.16 2.32 -2.49
C ARG A 13 -9.63 1.34 -1.42
N ASP A 14 -10.88 1.46 -1.00
CA ASP A 14 -11.45 0.59 0.03
C ASP A 14 -11.51 -0.86 -0.44
N ARG A 15 -11.83 -1.08 -1.70
CA ARG A 15 -11.86 -2.42 -2.28
C ARG A 15 -10.48 -3.08 -2.23
N LEU A 16 -9.43 -2.32 -2.58
CA LEU A 16 -8.06 -2.81 -2.51
C LEU A 16 -7.68 -3.14 -1.06
N HIS A 17 -7.96 -2.23 -0.14
CA HIS A 17 -7.66 -2.45 1.28
C HIS A 17 -8.39 -3.67 1.83
N ASN A 18 -9.68 -3.77 1.59
CA ASN A 18 -10.49 -4.86 2.10
C ASN A 18 -10.08 -6.22 1.49
N GLY A 19 -9.77 -6.22 0.20
CA GLY A 19 -9.31 -7.44 -0.48
C GLY A 19 -7.99 -7.95 0.08
N LEU A 20 -7.05 -7.06 0.34
CA LEU A 20 -5.78 -7.44 0.93
C LEU A 20 -5.95 -7.88 2.39
N SER A 21 -6.77 -7.16 3.16
CA SER A 21 -7.03 -7.50 4.57
C SER A 21 -7.67 -8.88 4.71
N ALA A 22 -8.49 -9.28 3.75
CA ALA A 22 -9.13 -10.59 3.77
C ALA A 22 -8.14 -11.73 3.55
N GLN A 23 -7.00 -11.46 2.91
CA GLN A 23 -6.03 -12.49 2.53
C GLN A 23 -4.75 -12.48 3.36
N LEU A 24 -4.43 -11.35 4.01
CA LEU A 24 -3.14 -11.16 4.66
C LEU A 24 -3.27 -10.74 6.11
N ASP A 25 -2.38 -11.29 6.94
CA ASP A 25 -2.21 -10.87 8.33
C ASP A 25 -1.02 -9.90 8.42
N ASN A 26 -0.85 -9.29 9.60
CA ASN A 26 0.28 -8.39 9.87
C ASN A 26 0.41 -7.29 8.84
N MET A 27 -0.72 -6.67 8.53
CA MET A 27 -0.84 -5.53 7.64
C MET A 27 -1.60 -4.44 8.39
N ARG A 28 -1.16 -3.18 8.24
CA ARG A 28 -1.87 -2.06 8.86
C ARG A 28 -2.12 -0.94 7.85
N LEU A 29 -3.26 -0.30 8.00
CA LEU A 29 -3.60 0.89 7.26
C LEU A 29 -3.00 2.11 7.98
N ASN A 30 -2.27 2.92 7.22
CA ASN A 30 -1.66 4.14 7.74
C ASN A 30 -2.49 5.36 7.34
N GLY A 31 -2.41 6.40 8.16
CA GLY A 31 -3.07 7.67 7.88
C GLY A 31 -4.33 7.88 8.69
N HIS A 32 -4.69 9.14 8.84
CA HIS A 32 -5.91 9.54 9.54
C HIS A 32 -7.09 9.35 8.59
N PRO A 33 -8.20 8.70 9.05
CA PRO A 33 -9.35 8.44 8.17
C PRO A 33 -9.90 9.69 7.47
N ASP A 34 -9.92 10.82 8.16
CA ASP A 34 -10.47 12.06 7.62
C ASP A 34 -9.51 12.81 6.71
N LEU A 35 -8.21 12.47 6.78
CA LEU A 35 -7.16 13.15 6.01
C LEU A 35 -6.61 12.31 4.86
N ARG A 36 -7.14 11.09 4.66
CA ARG A 36 -6.70 10.23 3.58
C ARG A 36 -7.12 10.78 2.23
N LEU A 37 -6.19 10.75 1.27
CA LEU A 37 -6.52 11.09 -0.11
C LEU A 37 -7.32 9.94 -0.73
N PRO A 38 -8.39 10.25 -1.51
CA PRO A 38 -9.23 9.20 -2.08
C PRO A 38 -8.52 8.31 -3.09
N ASN A 39 -7.46 8.82 -3.70
CA ASN A 39 -6.73 8.09 -4.74
C ASN A 39 -5.43 7.47 -4.25
N THR A 40 -5.22 7.43 -2.94
CA THR A 40 -3.97 6.91 -2.36
C THR A 40 -4.26 6.02 -1.16
N LEU A 41 -3.57 4.89 -1.09
CA LEU A 41 -3.68 3.95 0.01
C LEU A 41 -2.28 3.64 0.52
N SER A 42 -2.04 3.87 1.83
CA SER A 42 -0.77 3.56 2.47
C SER A 42 -0.95 2.36 3.39
N LEU A 43 -0.23 1.27 3.10
CA LEU A 43 -0.28 0.04 3.88
C LEU A 43 1.12 -0.36 4.30
N SER A 44 1.27 -0.84 5.54
CA SER A 44 2.51 -1.38 6.05
C SER A 44 2.39 -2.88 6.24
N PHE A 45 3.44 -3.61 5.83
CA PHE A 45 3.51 -5.07 5.94
C PHE A 45 4.64 -5.43 6.89
N LYS A 46 4.29 -5.93 8.06
CA LYS A 46 5.24 -6.18 9.14
C LYS A 46 6.34 -7.16 8.72
N GLY A 47 7.58 -6.81 9.04
CA GLY A 47 8.71 -7.69 8.84
C GLY A 47 9.28 -7.72 7.44
N LEU A 48 8.68 -6.99 6.50
CA LEU A 48 9.12 -6.97 5.11
C LEU A 48 9.70 -5.60 4.76
N GLU A 49 10.44 -5.55 3.65
CA GLU A 49 10.98 -4.30 3.11
C GLU A 49 10.25 -3.93 1.83
N ALA A 50 9.86 -2.66 1.73
CA ALA A 50 9.08 -2.17 0.58
C ALA A 50 9.76 -2.48 -0.75
N ASN A 51 11.08 -2.29 -0.84
CA ASN A 51 11.80 -2.55 -2.09
C ASN A 51 11.70 -4.00 -2.52
N ARG A 52 11.72 -4.94 -1.57
CA ARG A 52 11.57 -6.38 -1.87
C ARG A 52 10.17 -6.67 -2.37
N ILE A 53 9.16 -6.05 -1.75
CA ILE A 53 7.78 -6.21 -2.21
C ILE A 53 7.62 -5.65 -3.62
N LEU A 54 8.18 -4.46 -3.88
CA LEU A 54 8.08 -3.83 -5.20
C LEU A 54 8.75 -4.67 -6.29
N GLU A 55 9.88 -5.31 -5.98
CA GLU A 55 10.54 -6.21 -6.92
C GLU A 55 9.63 -7.40 -7.28
N GLU A 56 8.92 -7.94 -6.29
CA GLU A 56 8.04 -9.09 -6.52
C GLU A 56 6.79 -8.73 -7.32
N ILE A 57 6.21 -7.55 -7.07
CA ILE A 57 4.96 -7.17 -7.74
C ILE A 57 5.20 -6.60 -9.14
N GLY A 58 6.42 -6.10 -9.41
CA GLY A 58 6.74 -5.55 -10.72
C GLY A 58 5.93 -4.32 -11.08
N LEU A 59 5.68 -4.12 -12.36
CA LEU A 59 5.00 -2.94 -12.87
C LEU A 59 3.48 -3.11 -13.02
N GLU A 60 2.94 -4.26 -12.66
CA GLU A 60 1.51 -4.54 -12.78
C GLU A 60 0.67 -3.75 -11.78
N VAL A 61 1.28 -3.28 -10.71
CA VAL A 61 0.58 -2.56 -9.65
C VAL A 61 1.19 -1.18 -9.49
N ALA A 62 0.36 -0.15 -9.45
CA ALA A 62 0.81 1.23 -9.27
C ALA A 62 1.12 1.50 -7.80
N ALA A 63 2.35 1.21 -7.39
CA ALA A 63 2.79 1.33 -6.02
C ALA A 63 4.20 1.91 -5.93
N SER A 64 4.50 2.52 -4.80
CA SER A 64 5.83 3.06 -4.50
C SER A 64 6.14 2.84 -3.02
N ALA A 65 7.42 2.94 -2.66
CA ALA A 65 7.83 2.81 -1.27
C ALA A 65 7.37 4.04 -0.46
N GLY A 66 6.80 3.79 0.71
CA GLY A 66 6.38 4.84 1.63
C GLY A 66 7.51 5.33 2.54
N ALA A 67 8.62 4.59 2.63
CA ALA A 67 9.80 4.99 3.38
C ALA A 67 10.99 5.07 2.41
N ALA A 68 11.85 6.07 2.60
CA ALA A 68 13.02 6.24 1.74
C ALA A 68 14.08 5.18 2.06
N CYS A 69 14.76 4.69 1.00
CA CYS A 69 15.86 3.75 1.16
C CYS A 69 17.08 4.31 0.41
N HIS A 70 18.15 4.59 1.16
CA HIS A 70 19.39 5.12 0.60
C HIS A 70 20.54 4.22 1.00
N SER A 71 21.32 3.78 0.02
CA SER A 71 22.53 2.97 0.25
C SER A 71 22.26 1.76 1.15
N GLY A 72 21.10 1.13 0.97
CA GLY A 72 20.71 -0.04 1.74
C GLY A 72 20.15 0.25 3.12
N THR A 73 20.07 1.51 3.50
CA THR A 73 19.51 1.91 4.79
C THR A 73 18.10 2.47 4.59
N VAL A 74 17.15 1.94 5.36
CA VAL A 74 15.77 2.43 5.33
C VAL A 74 15.67 3.66 6.23
N THR A 75 15.19 4.77 5.66
CA THR A 75 14.97 6.01 6.40
C THR A 75 13.47 6.28 6.45
N LEU A 76 12.94 6.52 7.64
CA LEU A 76 11.54 6.85 7.81
C LEU A 76 11.23 8.22 7.23
N SER A 77 10.07 8.34 6.57
CA SER A 77 9.57 9.66 6.18
C SER A 77 9.07 10.40 7.41
N HIS A 78 9.04 11.73 7.33
CA HIS A 78 8.51 12.54 8.43
C HIS A 78 7.08 12.19 8.79
N VAL A 79 6.28 11.81 7.79
CA VAL A 79 4.89 11.41 8.01
C VAL A 79 4.81 10.15 8.84
N LEU A 80 5.62 9.13 8.51
CA LEU A 80 5.62 7.86 9.24
C LEU A 80 6.13 8.06 10.67
N GLU A 81 7.16 8.88 10.86
CA GLU A 81 7.66 9.20 12.18
C GLU A 81 6.60 9.91 13.02
N ALA A 82 5.90 10.88 12.44
CA ALA A 82 4.85 11.63 13.15
C ALA A 82 3.70 10.71 13.56
N MET A 83 3.45 9.63 12.81
CA MET A 83 2.42 8.65 13.13
C MET A 83 2.91 7.58 14.09
N GLN A 84 4.16 7.66 14.55
CA GLN A 84 4.76 6.72 15.51
C GLN A 84 4.65 5.25 15.06
N ILE A 85 4.90 5.00 13.78
CA ILE A 85 4.85 3.66 13.22
C ILE A 85 6.18 2.96 13.53
N PRO A 86 6.16 1.79 14.18
CA PRO A 86 7.40 1.05 14.45
C PRO A 86 8.15 0.71 13.18
N LEU A 87 9.48 0.67 13.24
CA LEU A 87 10.33 0.42 12.08
C LEU A 87 9.99 -0.89 11.38
N GLU A 88 9.69 -1.95 12.14
CA GLU A 88 9.36 -3.25 11.57
C GLU A 88 8.11 -3.21 10.68
N TRP A 89 7.25 -2.21 10.88
CA TRP A 89 6.10 -1.95 10.03
C TRP A 89 6.44 -0.92 8.94
N ALA A 90 7.14 0.15 9.35
CA ALA A 90 7.41 1.28 8.46
C ALA A 90 8.27 0.89 7.27
N LYS A 91 9.26 0.02 7.45
CA LYS A 91 10.14 -0.41 6.36
C LYS A 91 9.40 -1.17 5.27
N GLY A 92 8.23 -1.73 5.59
CA GLY A 92 7.36 -2.44 4.65
C GLY A 92 6.18 -1.62 4.19
N THR A 93 6.28 -0.31 4.19
CA THR A 93 5.19 0.57 3.80
C THR A 93 5.16 0.78 2.30
N LEU A 94 4.01 0.50 1.70
CA LEU A 94 3.75 0.78 0.29
C LEU A 94 2.66 1.82 0.16
N ARG A 95 2.82 2.69 -0.83
CA ARG A 95 1.79 3.65 -1.22
C ARG A 95 1.22 3.23 -2.56
N PHE A 96 -0.06 2.92 -2.58
CA PHE A 96 -0.77 2.50 -3.79
C PHE A 96 -1.50 3.69 -4.39
N SER A 97 -1.34 3.88 -5.70
CA SER A 97 -2.01 4.96 -6.44
C SER A 97 -3.28 4.39 -7.08
N THR A 98 -4.39 4.39 -6.34
CA THR A 98 -5.64 3.81 -6.83
C THR A 98 -6.27 4.64 -7.95
N GLY A 99 -5.85 5.91 -8.09
CA GLY A 99 -6.26 6.72 -9.22
C GLY A 99 -5.73 6.22 -10.58
N ARG A 100 -4.62 5.47 -10.55
CA ARG A 100 -4.06 4.83 -11.75
C ARG A 100 -4.66 3.45 -12.01
N MET A 101 -5.25 2.85 -10.99
CA MET A 101 -5.93 1.56 -11.08
C MET A 101 -7.43 1.87 -11.09
N THR A 102 -7.95 2.23 -12.28
CA THR A 102 -9.26 2.84 -12.40
C THR A 102 -10.40 1.86 -12.68
N THR A 103 -10.10 0.58 -12.88
CA THR A 103 -11.13 -0.43 -13.11
C THR A 103 -11.14 -1.46 -11.99
N PRO A 104 -12.32 -2.07 -11.71
CA PRO A 104 -12.39 -3.16 -10.73
C PRO A 104 -11.44 -4.31 -11.07
N GLU A 105 -11.25 -4.62 -12.34
CA GLU A 105 -10.34 -5.67 -12.77
C GLU A 105 -8.90 -5.36 -12.41
N GLN A 106 -8.49 -4.10 -12.56
CA GLN A 106 -7.15 -3.69 -12.16
C GLN A 106 -6.95 -3.80 -10.65
N ILE A 107 -7.98 -3.49 -9.87
CA ILE A 107 -7.93 -3.64 -8.41
C ILE A 107 -7.84 -5.12 -8.03
N GLU A 108 -8.62 -5.99 -8.68
CA GLU A 108 -8.54 -7.43 -8.42
C GLU A 108 -7.17 -7.99 -8.77
N THR A 109 -6.59 -7.55 -9.89
CA THR A 109 -5.24 -7.94 -10.27
C THR A 109 -4.23 -7.49 -9.20
N ALA A 110 -4.37 -6.26 -8.71
CA ALA A 110 -3.49 -5.75 -7.67
C ALA A 110 -3.60 -6.58 -6.38
N ILE A 111 -4.81 -6.94 -5.97
CA ILE A 111 -5.04 -7.79 -4.80
C ILE A 111 -4.31 -9.13 -4.97
N ASP A 112 -4.47 -9.77 -6.11
CA ASP A 112 -3.86 -11.07 -6.36
C ASP A 112 -2.33 -10.98 -6.40
N VAL A 113 -1.79 -10.01 -7.12
CA VAL A 113 -0.34 -9.84 -7.28
C VAL A 113 0.31 -9.55 -5.94
N VAL A 114 -0.25 -8.61 -5.17
CA VAL A 114 0.32 -8.22 -3.88
C VAL A 114 0.19 -9.38 -2.88
N THR A 115 -0.96 -10.05 -2.84
CA THR A 115 -1.16 -11.18 -1.93
C THR A 115 -0.13 -12.28 -2.19
N CYS A 116 0.09 -12.64 -3.46
CA CYS A 116 1.07 -13.65 -3.82
C CYS A 116 2.48 -13.23 -3.45
N ALA A 117 2.83 -11.96 -3.68
CA ALA A 117 4.15 -11.43 -3.36
C ALA A 117 4.42 -11.49 -1.85
N ILE A 118 3.47 -11.02 -1.04
CA ILE A 118 3.63 -11.01 0.42
C ILE A 118 3.76 -12.43 0.96
N LYS A 119 2.90 -13.35 0.51
CA LYS A 119 2.96 -14.74 0.95
C LYS A 119 4.29 -15.39 0.57
N ARG A 120 4.79 -15.11 -0.62
CA ARG A 120 6.07 -15.65 -1.08
C ARG A 120 7.22 -15.13 -0.22
N LEU A 121 7.23 -13.84 0.10
CA LEU A 121 8.29 -13.24 0.90
C LEU A 121 8.26 -13.69 2.36
N ARG A 122 7.09 -14.11 2.85
CA ARG A 122 6.92 -14.60 4.23
C ARG A 122 7.06 -16.13 4.36
N ALA A 123 7.22 -16.78 3.24
CA ALA A 123 7.35 -18.25 3.25
C ALA A 123 8.68 -18.71 3.85
#